data_a8122e0e0fc6e498cc6766aba5a1adaf
#
_entry.id   a8122e0e0fc6e498cc6766aba5a1adaf
#
_cell.length_a   1.000
_cell.length_b   1.000
_cell.length_c   1.000
_cell.angle_alpha   90.00
_cell.angle_beta   90.00
_cell.angle_gamma   90.00
#
_symmetry.space_group_name_H-M   'P 1'
#
loop_
_entity.id
_entity.type
_entity.pdbx_description
1 polymer ?
#
loop_
_entity_poly.entity_id
_entity_poly.type
_entity_poly.pdbx_seq_one_letter_code
_entity_poly.pdbx_strand_id
1 'polypeptide(L)'
;MELTDAQRIIVEQDGNCVVLAAPGSGKTFVISQKIRRILLGDELRDYQGVIAISYTRKAAKNLKDRVFANIPFSRSSFFGTIDGFCFSEVIYPFLSHIWGSKKIEISIKSLNDCDKDNQELFLWIKEKRDIYSIAEEEWAQLWELYYEEGFVLVEALELLACKIIKESTACRNYLKARYRYIFIDEYQDADIYTSILFDELVSLGLVGIAVGDAKQSIFGYDKKDSKYLQA
;
A
#
# COMPACT_ATOMS: atom_id res chain seq x y z
N MET A 1 -10.92 25.67 7.77
CA MET A 1 -9.61 25.65 8.46
C MET A 1 -8.58 26.06 7.43
N GLU A 2 -7.81 27.09 7.69
CA GLU A 2 -6.75 27.54 6.78
C GLU A 2 -5.45 26.81 7.06
N LEU A 3 -4.64 26.61 6.02
CA LEU A 3 -3.31 26.02 6.13
C LEU A 3 -2.34 27.01 6.77
N THR A 4 -1.51 26.56 7.71
CA THR A 4 -0.34 27.31 8.15
C THR A 4 0.70 27.36 7.03
N ASP A 5 1.70 28.27 7.11
CA ASP A 5 2.73 28.40 6.08
C ASP A 5 3.52 27.09 5.91
N ALA A 6 3.88 26.41 7.01
CA ALA A 6 4.56 25.12 6.96
C ALA A 6 3.70 24.03 6.28
N GLN A 7 2.39 23.99 6.58
CA GLN A 7 1.47 23.05 5.93
C GLN A 7 1.29 23.36 4.45
N ARG A 8 1.30 24.64 4.07
CA ARG A 8 1.21 25.07 2.66
C ARG A 8 2.41 24.59 1.87
N ILE A 9 3.62 24.71 2.41
CA ILE A 9 4.84 24.21 1.78
C ILE A 9 4.70 22.73 1.47
N ILE A 10 4.22 21.90 2.41
CA ILE A 10 4.03 20.47 2.20
C ILE A 10 3.00 20.19 1.10
N VAL A 11 1.89 20.93 1.09
CA VAL A 11 0.84 20.77 0.08
C VAL A 11 1.35 21.13 -1.33
N GLU A 12 2.21 22.13 -1.43
CA GLU A 12 2.75 22.64 -2.71
C GLU A 12 4.00 21.89 -3.19
N GLN A 13 4.71 21.20 -2.30
CA GLN A 13 5.93 20.48 -2.65
C GLN A 13 5.64 19.37 -3.68
N ASP A 14 6.43 19.31 -4.74
CA ASP A 14 6.39 18.27 -5.74
C ASP A 14 7.43 17.16 -5.45
N GLY A 15 7.22 15.97 -6.06
CA GLY A 15 8.12 14.84 -5.92
C GLY A 15 7.87 14.00 -4.66
N ASN A 16 8.77 13.02 -4.47
CA ASN A 16 8.73 12.15 -3.29
C ASN A 16 9.00 12.95 -2.02
N CYS A 17 8.22 12.71 -0.97
CA CYS A 17 8.47 13.37 0.30
C CYS A 17 8.04 12.53 1.51
N VAL A 18 8.74 12.77 2.63
CA VAL A 18 8.36 12.25 3.95
C VAL A 18 7.99 13.43 4.82
N VAL A 19 6.79 13.38 5.38
CA VAL A 19 6.27 14.40 6.27
C VAL A 19 6.32 13.88 7.69
N LEU A 20 7.20 14.46 8.50
CA LEU A 20 7.32 14.14 9.91
C LEU A 20 6.58 15.21 10.71
N ALA A 21 5.58 14.82 11.48
CA ALA A 21 4.74 15.75 12.20
C ALA A 21 4.25 15.17 13.52
N ALA A 22 4.19 16.00 14.56
CA ALA A 22 3.73 15.58 15.89
C ALA A 22 2.24 15.18 15.89
N PRO A 23 1.77 14.40 16.89
CA PRO A 23 0.36 14.13 17.09
C PRO A 23 -0.46 15.43 17.16
N GLY A 24 -1.62 15.45 16.51
CA GLY A 24 -2.50 16.61 16.51
C GLY A 24 -2.08 17.80 15.63
N SER A 25 -0.94 17.71 14.91
CA SER A 25 -0.47 18.77 14.00
C SER A 25 -1.31 18.94 12.73
N GLY A 26 -2.30 18.09 12.53
CA GLY A 26 -3.14 18.12 11.33
C GLY A 26 -2.61 17.31 10.15
N LYS A 27 -1.79 16.27 10.37
CA LYS A 27 -1.25 15.37 9.33
C LYS A 27 -2.29 14.99 8.28
N THR A 28 -3.38 14.35 8.70
CA THR A 28 -4.45 13.89 7.81
C THR A 28 -5.13 15.05 7.06
N PHE A 29 -5.19 16.24 7.66
CA PHE A 29 -5.69 17.44 6.98
C PHE A 29 -4.75 17.87 5.85
N VAL A 30 -3.46 17.94 6.09
CA VAL A 30 -2.44 18.30 5.08
C VAL A 30 -2.46 17.30 3.93
N ILE A 31 -2.47 15.98 4.21
CA ILE A 31 -2.58 14.94 3.18
C ILE A 31 -3.84 15.16 2.35
N SER A 32 -5.00 15.38 3.00
CA SER A 32 -6.26 15.58 2.29
C SER A 32 -6.22 16.79 1.35
N GLN A 33 -5.59 17.90 1.76
CA GLN A 33 -5.44 19.09 0.92
C GLN A 33 -4.47 18.83 -0.25
N LYS A 34 -3.35 18.13 -0.01
CA LYS A 34 -2.41 17.77 -1.08
C LYS A 34 -3.08 16.86 -2.13
N ILE A 35 -3.79 15.82 -1.70
CA ILE A 35 -4.55 14.95 -2.60
C ILE A 35 -5.60 15.76 -3.39
N ARG A 36 -6.33 16.67 -2.72
CA ARG A 36 -7.31 17.54 -3.38
C ARG A 36 -6.66 18.41 -4.46
N ARG A 37 -5.53 19.07 -4.14
CA ARG A 37 -4.78 19.87 -5.11
C ARG A 37 -4.44 19.02 -6.36
N ILE A 38 -3.92 17.81 -6.16
CA ILE A 38 -3.55 16.90 -7.25
C ILE A 38 -4.77 16.47 -8.08
N LEU A 39 -5.86 16.08 -7.42
CA LEU A 39 -7.08 15.62 -8.11
C LEU A 39 -7.81 16.73 -8.87
N LEU A 40 -7.70 17.98 -8.42
CA LEU A 40 -8.33 19.14 -9.06
C LEU A 40 -7.41 19.83 -10.06
N GLY A 41 -6.11 19.55 -10.02
CA GLY A 41 -5.13 20.08 -10.96
C GLY A 41 -5.08 19.30 -12.27
N ASP A 42 -4.21 19.77 -13.18
CA ASP A 42 -4.01 19.22 -14.53
C ASP A 42 -2.89 18.15 -14.57
N GLU A 43 -2.36 17.74 -13.40
CA GLU A 43 -1.25 16.79 -13.30
C GLU A 43 -1.65 15.36 -13.65
N LEU A 44 -2.93 15.02 -13.51
CA LEU A 44 -3.48 13.69 -13.75
C LEU A 44 -4.27 13.66 -15.06
N ARG A 45 -4.05 12.62 -15.85
CA ARG A 45 -4.96 12.29 -16.95
C ARG A 45 -6.33 11.85 -16.40
N ASP A 46 -7.38 11.92 -17.20
CA ASP A 46 -8.77 11.62 -16.75
C ASP A 46 -8.95 10.23 -16.14
N TYR A 47 -8.17 9.25 -16.60
CA TYR A 47 -8.19 7.87 -16.11
C TYR A 47 -7.21 7.61 -14.96
N GLN A 48 -6.38 8.60 -14.59
CA GLN A 48 -5.41 8.46 -13.51
C GLN A 48 -5.98 8.92 -12.16
N GLY A 49 -5.47 8.30 -11.10
CA GLY A 49 -5.81 8.64 -9.74
C GLY A 49 -4.62 8.52 -8.80
N VAL A 50 -4.95 8.50 -7.52
CA VAL A 50 -4.00 8.33 -6.43
C VAL A 50 -4.30 7.06 -5.63
N ILE A 51 -3.28 6.48 -5.01
CA ILE A 51 -3.40 5.48 -3.96
C ILE A 51 -3.29 6.23 -2.63
N ALA A 52 -4.28 6.10 -1.76
CA ALA A 52 -4.26 6.68 -0.42
C ALA A 52 -4.54 5.58 0.62
N ILE A 53 -3.50 5.23 1.34
CA ILE A 53 -3.49 4.15 2.32
C ILE A 53 -3.50 4.73 3.73
N SER A 54 -4.36 4.18 4.58
CA SER A 54 -4.40 4.44 6.02
C SER A 54 -4.45 3.12 6.77
N TYR A 55 -4.00 3.11 8.01
CA TYR A 55 -3.87 1.90 8.82
C TYR A 55 -5.20 1.22 9.15
N THR A 56 -6.31 1.95 9.18
CA THR A 56 -7.65 1.41 9.45
C THR A 56 -8.65 1.79 8.38
N ARG A 57 -9.66 0.94 8.17
CA ARG A 57 -10.79 1.22 7.26
C ARG A 57 -11.50 2.52 7.62
N LYS A 58 -11.61 2.85 8.93
CA LYS A 58 -12.23 4.09 9.41
C LYS A 58 -11.39 5.31 9.03
N ALA A 59 -10.08 5.26 9.22
CA ALA A 59 -9.17 6.34 8.84
C ALA A 59 -9.17 6.56 7.32
N ALA A 60 -9.09 5.49 6.53
CA ALA A 60 -9.16 5.56 5.08
C ALA A 60 -10.49 6.18 4.59
N LYS A 61 -11.61 5.78 5.20
CA LYS A 61 -12.92 6.38 4.90
C LYS A 61 -12.95 7.87 5.25
N ASN A 62 -12.47 8.26 6.43
CA ASN A 62 -12.41 9.66 6.84
C ASN A 62 -11.53 10.49 5.90
N LEU A 63 -10.38 9.95 5.46
CA LEU A 63 -9.52 10.61 4.48
C LEU A 63 -10.26 10.79 3.15
N LYS A 64 -10.90 9.73 2.65
CA LYS A 64 -11.72 9.77 1.44
C LYS A 64 -12.81 10.83 1.52
N ASP A 65 -13.60 10.84 2.59
CA ASP A 65 -14.69 11.78 2.78
C ASP A 65 -14.20 13.24 2.82
N ARG A 66 -13.05 13.50 3.45
CA ARG A 66 -12.39 14.82 3.45
C ARG A 66 -11.91 15.25 2.07
N VAL A 67 -11.28 14.33 1.32
CA VAL A 67 -10.77 14.61 -0.02
C VAL A 67 -11.93 14.95 -0.96
N PHE A 68 -13.02 14.19 -0.94
CA PHE A 68 -14.14 14.35 -1.85
C PHE A 68 -15.24 15.31 -1.36
N ALA A 69 -15.06 15.94 -0.21
CA ALA A 69 -15.97 17.00 0.23
C ALA A 69 -16.00 18.12 -0.84
N ASN A 70 -17.17 18.27 -1.52
CA ASN A 70 -17.37 19.25 -2.60
C ASN A 70 -16.56 19.00 -3.89
N ILE A 71 -16.05 17.79 -4.12
CA ILE A 71 -15.52 17.37 -5.41
C ILE A 71 -16.60 16.49 -6.10
N PRO A 72 -16.99 16.78 -7.33
CA PRO A 72 -18.16 16.14 -7.97
C PRO A 72 -17.93 14.68 -8.36
N PHE A 73 -16.67 14.20 -8.44
CA PHE A 73 -16.34 12.83 -8.80
C PHE A 73 -14.99 12.39 -8.22
N SER A 74 -14.86 11.08 -7.98
CA SER A 74 -13.58 10.46 -7.71
C SER A 74 -12.97 9.99 -9.02
N ARG A 75 -11.80 10.47 -9.40
CA ARG A 75 -10.98 9.81 -10.42
C ARG A 75 -10.71 8.36 -10.00
N SER A 76 -10.10 7.54 -10.84
CA SER A 76 -9.78 6.12 -10.57
C SER A 76 -8.82 5.91 -9.37
N SER A 77 -9.13 6.57 -8.23
CA SER A 77 -8.30 6.56 -7.03
C SER A 77 -8.69 5.44 -6.08
N PHE A 78 -7.70 4.88 -5.39
CA PHE A 78 -7.89 3.93 -4.31
C PHE A 78 -7.77 4.62 -2.95
N PHE A 79 -8.73 4.37 -2.06
CA PHE A 79 -8.70 4.78 -0.65
C PHE A 79 -9.04 3.58 0.22
N GLY A 80 -8.09 3.10 1.00
CA GLY A 80 -8.27 1.89 1.80
C GLY A 80 -7.13 1.58 2.74
N THR A 81 -7.12 0.34 3.23
CA THR A 81 -5.99 -0.23 3.97
C THR A 81 -4.99 -0.84 3.00
N ILE A 82 -3.78 -1.13 3.49
CA ILE A 82 -2.75 -1.79 2.69
C ILE A 82 -3.22 -3.16 2.19
N ASP A 83 -3.81 -3.99 3.06
CA ASP A 83 -4.37 -5.30 2.68
C ASP A 83 -5.44 -5.16 1.60
N GLY A 84 -6.32 -4.16 1.77
CA GLY A 84 -7.35 -3.86 0.78
C GLY A 84 -6.76 -3.51 -0.58
N PHE A 85 -5.68 -2.73 -0.63
CA PHE A 85 -4.95 -2.41 -1.86
C PHE A 85 -4.31 -3.66 -2.46
N CYS A 86 -3.55 -4.40 -1.67
CA CYS A 86 -2.89 -5.62 -2.12
C CYS A 86 -3.88 -6.59 -2.74
N PHE A 87 -5.00 -6.82 -2.06
CA PHE A 87 -5.99 -7.75 -2.56
C PHE A 87 -6.73 -7.24 -3.79
N SER A 88 -7.35 -6.05 -3.73
CA SER A 88 -8.25 -5.59 -4.80
C SER A 88 -7.54 -5.11 -6.07
N GLU A 89 -6.35 -4.50 -5.92
CA GLU A 89 -5.65 -3.86 -7.04
C GLU A 89 -4.52 -4.73 -7.61
N VAL A 90 -4.02 -5.70 -6.84
CA VAL A 90 -2.87 -6.52 -7.25
C VAL A 90 -3.22 -8.01 -7.29
N ILE A 91 -3.62 -8.61 -6.17
CA ILE A 91 -3.79 -10.07 -6.07
C ILE A 91 -4.99 -10.54 -6.89
N TYR A 92 -6.16 -10.02 -6.63
CA TYR A 92 -7.39 -10.47 -7.28
C TYR A 92 -7.32 -10.38 -8.82
N PRO A 93 -6.79 -9.27 -9.43
CA PRO A 93 -6.69 -9.17 -10.88
C PRO A 93 -5.51 -9.92 -11.50
N PHE A 94 -4.41 -10.15 -10.77
CA PHE A 94 -3.15 -10.57 -11.40
C PHE A 94 -2.52 -11.84 -10.84
N LEU A 95 -3.03 -12.44 -9.77
CA LEU A 95 -2.43 -13.65 -9.19
C LEU A 95 -2.44 -14.81 -10.20
N SER A 96 -3.50 -14.93 -11.00
CA SER A 96 -3.60 -15.93 -12.05
C SER A 96 -2.55 -15.79 -13.17
N HIS A 97 -1.95 -14.60 -13.33
CA HIS A 97 -0.88 -14.37 -14.32
C HIS A 97 0.43 -15.06 -13.95
N ILE A 98 0.68 -15.26 -12.66
CA ILE A 98 1.90 -15.90 -12.18
C ILE A 98 1.68 -17.36 -11.75
N TRP A 99 0.49 -17.68 -11.22
CA TRP A 99 0.19 -19.01 -10.66
C TRP A 99 -0.87 -19.81 -11.41
N GLY A 100 -1.44 -19.26 -12.49
CA GLY A 100 -2.59 -19.84 -13.17
C GLY A 100 -3.88 -19.69 -12.36
N SER A 101 -4.97 -20.24 -12.86
CA SER A 101 -6.26 -20.22 -12.17
C SER A 101 -6.98 -21.54 -12.34
N LYS A 102 -7.39 -22.15 -11.23
CA LYS A 102 -8.30 -23.31 -11.19
C LYS A 102 -9.70 -22.92 -10.74
N LYS A 103 -9.82 -21.87 -9.96
CA LYS A 103 -11.09 -21.35 -9.43
C LYS A 103 -11.31 -19.90 -9.86
N ILE A 104 -12.59 -19.53 -9.99
CA ILE A 104 -13.01 -18.19 -10.43
C ILE A 104 -12.94 -17.19 -9.27
N GLU A 105 -13.24 -17.64 -8.04
CA GLU A 105 -13.27 -16.78 -6.85
C GLU A 105 -12.13 -17.09 -5.90
N ILE A 106 -11.44 -16.03 -5.47
CA ILE A 106 -10.38 -16.08 -4.45
C ILE A 106 -10.98 -15.52 -3.17
N SER A 107 -10.92 -16.30 -2.08
CA SER A 107 -11.27 -15.83 -0.74
C SER A 107 -10.03 -15.44 0.05
N ILE A 108 -10.25 -14.74 1.17
CA ILE A 108 -9.20 -14.37 2.12
C ILE A 108 -9.52 -15.04 3.45
N LYS A 109 -8.52 -15.64 4.09
CA LYS A 109 -8.62 -16.18 5.45
C LYS A 109 -7.46 -15.66 6.30
N SER A 110 -7.70 -15.48 7.59
CA SER A 110 -6.60 -15.31 8.54
C SER A 110 -5.96 -16.66 8.86
N LEU A 111 -4.67 -16.67 9.11
CA LEU A 111 -3.97 -17.85 9.57
C LEU A 111 -4.59 -18.42 10.86
N ASN A 112 -5.15 -17.57 11.71
CA ASN A 112 -5.83 -17.98 12.94
C ASN A 112 -7.14 -18.75 12.68
N ASP A 113 -7.74 -18.62 11.49
CA ASP A 113 -8.97 -19.31 11.09
C ASP A 113 -8.68 -20.64 10.36
N CYS A 114 -7.41 -20.96 10.15
CA CYS A 114 -6.94 -22.21 9.58
C CYS A 114 -6.82 -23.30 10.66
N ASP A 115 -6.74 -24.56 10.22
CA ASP A 115 -6.41 -25.68 11.11
C ASP A 115 -4.98 -25.57 11.68
N LYS A 116 -4.66 -26.39 12.69
CA LYS A 116 -3.38 -26.31 13.38
C LYS A 116 -2.19 -26.63 12.50
N ASP A 117 -2.35 -27.56 11.58
CA ASP A 117 -1.27 -27.99 10.67
C ASP A 117 -0.90 -26.83 9.75
N ASN A 118 -1.89 -26.15 9.19
CA ASN A 118 -1.67 -24.95 8.39
C ASN A 118 -1.10 -23.77 9.24
N GLN A 119 -1.57 -23.61 10.49
CA GLN A 119 -1.02 -22.57 11.37
C GLN A 119 0.48 -22.77 11.61
N GLU A 120 0.93 -24.00 11.86
CA GLU A 120 2.34 -24.33 12.05
C GLU A 120 3.13 -24.19 10.75
N LEU A 121 2.58 -24.66 9.62
CA LEU A 121 3.21 -24.62 8.31
C LEU A 121 3.54 -23.17 7.86
N PHE A 122 2.68 -22.21 8.17
CA PHE A 122 2.81 -20.82 7.73
C PHE A 122 3.35 -19.85 8.79
N LEU A 123 3.86 -20.33 9.92
CA LEU A 123 4.49 -19.46 10.93
C LEU A 123 5.63 -18.61 10.37
N TRP A 124 6.35 -19.12 9.39
CA TRP A 124 7.46 -18.43 8.74
C TRP A 124 7.07 -17.06 8.14
N ILE A 125 5.80 -16.86 7.74
CA ILE A 125 5.35 -15.56 7.19
C ILE A 125 5.58 -14.44 8.20
N LYS A 126 5.39 -14.71 9.50
CA LYS A 126 5.59 -13.73 10.58
C LYS A 126 7.06 -13.52 10.95
N GLU A 127 7.91 -14.49 10.62
CA GLU A 127 9.35 -14.50 10.98
C GLU A 127 10.24 -13.89 9.90
N LYS A 128 9.85 -14.03 8.64
CA LYS A 128 10.62 -13.50 7.50
C LYS A 128 10.57 -11.97 7.47
N ARG A 129 11.73 -11.39 7.23
CA ARG A 129 11.92 -9.93 7.14
C ARG A 129 12.34 -9.48 5.74
N ASP A 130 12.62 -10.42 4.86
CA ASP A 130 13.11 -10.16 3.51
C ASP A 130 12.39 -11.07 2.51
N ILE A 131 11.68 -10.44 1.58
CA ILE A 131 10.97 -11.12 0.50
C ILE A 131 11.93 -11.95 -0.38
N TYR A 132 13.19 -11.56 -0.48
CA TYR A 132 14.19 -12.27 -1.28
C TYR A 132 14.73 -13.53 -0.58
N SER A 133 14.46 -13.69 0.71
CA SER A 133 14.86 -14.86 1.49
C SER A 133 13.81 -15.97 1.52
N ILE A 134 12.68 -15.79 0.82
CA ILE A 134 11.62 -16.78 0.77
C ILE A 134 12.02 -17.88 -0.20
N ALA A 135 12.03 -19.11 0.31
CA ALA A 135 12.40 -20.28 -0.46
C ALA A 135 11.29 -20.69 -1.47
N GLU A 136 11.67 -21.42 -2.52
CA GLU A 136 10.73 -21.90 -3.51
C GLU A 136 9.66 -22.84 -2.90
N GLU A 137 10.03 -23.60 -1.87
CA GLU A 137 9.12 -24.47 -1.14
C GLU A 137 8.05 -23.68 -0.37
N GLU A 138 8.42 -22.52 0.22
CA GLU A 138 7.50 -21.61 0.92
C GLU A 138 6.52 -20.96 -0.08
N TRP A 139 7.00 -20.59 -1.27
CA TRP A 139 6.13 -20.11 -2.34
C TRP A 139 5.19 -21.20 -2.85
N ALA A 140 5.67 -22.44 -2.96
CA ALA A 140 4.86 -23.58 -3.38
C ALA A 140 3.72 -23.87 -2.39
N GLN A 141 3.96 -23.74 -1.09
CA GLN A 141 2.93 -23.88 -0.05
C GLN A 141 1.81 -22.85 -0.21
N LEU A 142 2.16 -21.55 -0.43
CA LEU A 142 1.17 -20.51 -0.67
C LEU A 142 0.40 -20.72 -1.99
N TRP A 143 1.09 -21.22 -3.02
CA TRP A 143 0.46 -21.58 -4.28
C TRP A 143 -0.55 -22.73 -4.11
N GLU A 144 -0.24 -23.74 -3.30
CA GLU A 144 -1.12 -24.87 -3.02
C GLU A 144 -2.41 -24.44 -2.33
N LEU A 145 -2.32 -23.60 -1.30
CA LEU A 145 -3.51 -23.00 -0.67
C LEU A 145 -4.39 -22.26 -1.68
N TYR A 146 -3.81 -21.42 -2.50
CA TYR A 146 -4.55 -20.70 -3.53
C TYR A 146 -5.15 -21.63 -4.56
N TYR A 147 -4.34 -22.55 -5.12
CA TYR A 147 -4.72 -23.36 -6.27
C TYR A 147 -5.70 -24.47 -5.89
N GLU A 148 -5.48 -25.17 -4.78
CA GLU A 148 -6.32 -26.29 -4.37
C GLU A 148 -7.50 -25.87 -3.49
N GLU A 149 -7.29 -24.93 -2.57
CA GLU A 149 -8.31 -24.54 -1.60
C GLU A 149 -9.06 -23.23 -1.97
N GLY A 150 -8.47 -22.40 -2.82
CA GLY A 150 -9.09 -21.17 -3.35
C GLY A 150 -9.09 -20.01 -2.38
N PHE A 151 -8.10 -19.93 -1.48
CA PHE A 151 -7.94 -18.77 -0.63
C PHE A 151 -6.47 -18.33 -0.51
N VAL A 152 -6.28 -17.10 -0.08
CA VAL A 152 -4.99 -16.52 0.29
C VAL A 152 -5.02 -16.08 1.76
N LEU A 153 -3.86 -16.12 2.41
CA LEU A 153 -3.74 -15.67 3.81
C LEU A 153 -3.65 -14.16 3.90
N VAL A 154 -4.38 -13.55 4.86
CA VAL A 154 -4.26 -12.10 5.17
C VAL A 154 -2.80 -11.74 5.41
N GLU A 155 -2.11 -12.57 6.20
CA GLU A 155 -0.72 -12.35 6.61
C GLU A 155 0.27 -12.41 5.44
N ALA A 156 -0.13 -12.96 4.28
CA ALA A 156 0.69 -13.06 3.07
C ALA A 156 0.33 -12.02 2.00
N LEU A 157 -0.67 -11.16 2.20
CA LEU A 157 -1.18 -10.28 1.13
C LEU A 157 -0.12 -9.33 0.57
N GLU A 158 0.64 -8.66 1.44
CA GLU A 158 1.69 -7.73 1.01
C GLU A 158 2.84 -8.46 0.32
N LEU A 159 3.21 -9.61 0.85
CA LEU A 159 4.21 -10.50 0.28
C LEU A 159 3.84 -10.95 -1.15
N LEU A 160 2.62 -11.45 -1.33
CA LEU A 160 2.08 -11.85 -2.63
C LEU A 160 1.99 -10.68 -3.60
N ALA A 161 1.57 -9.51 -3.12
CA ALA A 161 1.50 -8.30 -3.93
C ALA A 161 2.89 -7.90 -4.46
N CYS A 162 3.92 -7.93 -3.62
CA CYS A 162 5.29 -7.67 -4.04
C CYS A 162 5.77 -8.68 -5.09
N LYS A 163 5.49 -9.97 -4.91
CA LYS A 163 5.82 -11.02 -5.91
C LYS A 163 5.12 -10.74 -7.24
N ILE A 164 3.82 -10.48 -7.23
CA ILE A 164 3.05 -10.20 -8.45
C ILE A 164 3.59 -8.96 -9.19
N ILE A 165 3.87 -7.87 -8.46
CA ILE A 165 4.44 -6.66 -9.06
C ILE A 165 5.78 -6.94 -9.73
N LYS A 166 6.61 -7.78 -9.14
CA LYS A 166 7.91 -8.17 -9.72
C LYS A 166 7.76 -9.04 -10.96
N GLU A 167 6.88 -10.01 -10.95
CA GLU A 167 6.79 -11.04 -11.99
C GLU A 167 5.81 -10.69 -13.11
N SER A 168 4.72 -9.93 -12.83
CA SER A 168 3.70 -9.60 -13.81
C SER A 168 3.93 -8.24 -14.48
N THR A 169 4.33 -8.25 -15.74
CA THR A 169 4.41 -7.01 -16.55
C THR A 169 3.04 -6.36 -16.73
N ALA A 170 1.98 -7.14 -16.81
CA ALA A 170 0.61 -6.63 -16.91
C ALA A 170 0.21 -5.85 -15.65
N CYS A 171 0.52 -6.37 -14.46
CA CYS A 171 0.31 -5.69 -13.19
C CYS A 171 1.06 -4.35 -13.14
N ARG A 172 2.36 -4.36 -13.46
CA ARG A 172 3.16 -3.13 -13.51
C ARG A 172 2.59 -2.07 -14.44
N ASN A 173 2.20 -2.48 -15.65
CA ASN A 173 1.62 -1.56 -16.64
C ASN A 173 0.27 -1.00 -16.18
N TYR A 174 -0.57 -1.83 -15.55
CA TYR A 174 -1.84 -1.40 -14.97
C TYR A 174 -1.63 -0.36 -13.87
N LEU A 175 -0.76 -0.64 -12.91
CA LEU A 175 -0.48 0.27 -11.80
C LEU A 175 0.08 1.61 -12.29
N LYS A 176 1.04 1.60 -13.22
CA LYS A 176 1.60 2.81 -13.84
C LYS A 176 0.56 3.62 -14.63
N ALA A 177 -0.32 2.94 -15.34
CA ALA A 177 -1.34 3.61 -16.12
C ALA A 177 -2.39 4.25 -15.22
N ARG A 178 -2.81 3.56 -14.16
CA ARG A 178 -3.92 3.97 -13.30
C ARG A 178 -3.53 4.95 -12.22
N TYR A 179 -2.32 4.83 -11.65
CA TYR A 179 -1.91 5.62 -10.50
C TYR A 179 -0.68 6.47 -10.78
N ARG A 180 -0.71 7.71 -10.29
CA ARG A 180 0.43 8.64 -10.39
C ARG A 180 1.09 8.88 -9.03
N TYR A 181 0.33 8.78 -7.94
CA TYR A 181 0.78 9.07 -6.58
C TYR A 181 0.40 7.95 -5.64
N ILE A 182 1.25 7.70 -4.63
CA ILE A 182 0.92 6.88 -3.47
C ILE A 182 1.13 7.70 -2.20
N PHE A 183 0.12 7.69 -1.33
CA PHE A 183 0.11 8.30 -0.01
C PHE A 183 -0.05 7.20 1.04
N ILE A 184 0.82 7.21 2.05
CA ILE A 184 0.65 6.37 3.25
C ILE A 184 0.57 7.28 4.46
N ASP A 185 -0.57 7.26 5.16
CA ASP A 185 -0.78 7.93 6.45
C ASP A 185 -0.36 7.00 7.59
N GLU A 186 0.14 7.56 8.69
CA GLU A 186 0.67 6.85 9.86
C GLU A 186 1.81 5.86 9.51
N TYR A 187 2.74 6.29 8.64
CA TYR A 187 3.83 5.44 8.13
C TYR A 187 4.76 4.88 9.22
N GLN A 188 4.78 5.47 10.43
CA GLN A 188 5.52 4.92 11.57
C GLN A 188 4.99 3.53 12.04
N ASP A 189 3.75 3.18 11.67
CA ASP A 189 3.13 1.89 11.99
C ASP A 189 3.34 0.85 10.86
N ALA A 190 4.00 1.27 9.75
CA ALA A 190 4.29 0.39 8.63
C ALA A 190 5.26 -0.71 9.04
N ASP A 191 4.96 -1.93 8.65
CA ASP A 191 5.88 -3.05 8.77
C ASP A 191 6.87 -3.09 7.58
N ILE A 192 7.74 -4.10 7.58
CA ILE A 192 8.77 -4.26 6.56
C ILE A 192 8.15 -4.49 5.17
N TYR A 193 7.06 -5.24 5.07
CA TYR A 193 6.45 -5.55 3.78
C TYR A 193 5.70 -4.35 3.20
N THR A 194 5.04 -3.55 4.04
CA THR A 194 4.47 -2.26 3.65
C THR A 194 5.54 -1.34 3.07
N SER A 195 6.72 -1.28 3.71
CA SER A 195 7.85 -0.46 3.24
C SER A 195 8.38 -0.97 1.90
N ILE A 196 8.58 -2.27 1.74
CA ILE A 196 9.01 -2.87 0.47
C ILE A 196 7.99 -2.59 -0.64
N LEU A 197 6.71 -2.76 -0.37
CA LEU A 197 5.65 -2.48 -1.34
C LEU A 197 5.62 -1.01 -1.76
N PHE A 198 5.79 -0.09 -0.80
CA PHE A 198 5.89 1.34 -1.10
C PHE A 198 7.08 1.63 -2.02
N ASP A 199 8.25 1.09 -1.73
CA ASP A 199 9.45 1.26 -2.55
C ASP A 199 9.30 0.66 -3.95
N GLU A 200 8.66 -0.51 -4.08
CA GLU A 200 8.35 -1.11 -5.38
C GLU A 200 7.44 -0.19 -6.22
N LEU A 201 6.37 0.37 -5.61
CA LEU A 201 5.46 1.29 -6.30
C LEU A 201 6.15 2.59 -6.72
N VAL A 202 7.01 3.15 -5.87
CA VAL A 202 7.83 4.32 -6.21
C VAL A 202 8.81 3.99 -7.32
N SER A 203 9.44 2.83 -7.29
CA SER A 203 10.36 2.35 -8.35
C SER A 203 9.66 2.15 -9.69
N LEU A 204 8.36 1.89 -9.69
CA LEU A 204 7.54 1.89 -10.91
C LEU A 204 7.33 3.28 -11.50
N GLY A 205 7.65 4.36 -10.78
CA GLY A 205 7.51 5.76 -11.21
C GLY A 205 6.31 6.49 -10.61
N LEU A 206 5.68 5.94 -9.55
CA LEU A 206 4.72 6.70 -8.74
C LEU A 206 5.46 7.68 -7.83
N VAL A 207 4.85 8.83 -7.59
CA VAL A 207 5.35 9.78 -6.59
C VAL A 207 4.88 9.33 -5.20
N GLY A 208 5.84 9.05 -4.32
CA GLY A 208 5.61 8.54 -2.98
C GLY A 208 5.54 9.63 -1.93
N ILE A 209 4.49 9.67 -1.14
CA ILE A 209 4.32 10.56 0.00
C ILE A 209 4.02 9.73 1.25
N ALA A 210 4.97 9.68 2.18
CA ALA A 210 4.81 9.02 3.46
C ALA A 210 4.63 10.06 4.57
N VAL A 211 3.64 9.86 5.44
CA VAL A 211 3.35 10.80 6.53
C VAL A 211 3.29 10.04 7.84
N GLY A 212 4.06 10.48 8.81
CA GLY A 212 4.18 9.77 10.08
C GLY A 212 4.62 10.67 11.24
N ASP A 213 4.66 10.07 12.43
CA ASP A 213 5.14 10.72 13.66
C ASP A 213 6.52 10.18 14.03
N ALA A 214 7.53 11.05 13.94
CA ALA A 214 8.91 10.71 14.30
C ALA A 214 9.08 10.26 15.77
N LYS A 215 8.17 10.69 16.67
CA LYS A 215 8.24 10.35 18.11
C LYS A 215 7.54 9.04 18.46
N GLN A 216 6.66 8.55 17.57
CA GLN A 216 5.90 7.29 17.75
C GLN A 216 6.51 6.13 16.98
N SER A 217 7.58 6.33 16.26
CA SER A 217 8.33 5.27 15.59
C SER A 217 8.88 4.29 16.62
N ILE A 218 8.06 3.33 17.03
CA ILE A 218 8.39 2.26 17.97
C ILE A 218 9.31 1.23 17.31
N PHE A 219 9.18 1.08 16.03
CA PHE A 219 10.08 0.27 15.21
C PHE A 219 11.18 1.20 14.72
N GLY A 220 12.33 1.15 15.45
CA GLY A 220 13.50 1.92 15.09
C GLY A 220 13.74 1.84 13.59
N TYR A 221 13.67 2.96 12.93
CA TYR A 221 14.26 3.15 11.63
C TYR A 221 15.75 2.79 11.78
N ASP A 222 16.07 1.54 11.63
CA ASP A 222 17.45 1.12 11.38
C ASP A 222 17.80 1.80 10.06
N LYS A 223 18.80 2.69 10.13
CA LYS A 223 19.24 3.61 9.08
C LYS A 223 19.80 2.93 7.83
N LYS A 224 19.27 1.78 7.47
CA LYS A 224 19.67 1.01 6.29
C LYS A 224 18.48 0.92 5.34
N ASP A 225 18.64 1.60 4.23
CA ASP A 225 18.06 1.28 2.93
C ASP A 225 16.72 1.85 2.48
N SER A 226 16.22 2.99 2.97
CA SER A 226 15.33 3.73 2.08
C SER A 226 16.12 4.81 1.33
N LYS A 227 16.50 4.54 0.10
CA LYS A 227 17.16 5.50 -0.82
C LYS A 227 16.38 6.79 -1.02
N TYR A 228 15.15 6.86 -0.54
CA TYR A 228 14.22 7.97 -0.72
C TYR A 228 13.97 8.81 0.53
N LEU A 229 14.55 8.43 1.69
CA LEU A 229 14.44 9.15 2.95
C LEU A 229 15.64 10.05 3.25
N GLN A 230 16.57 10.19 2.32
CA GLN A 230 17.71 11.12 2.42
C GLN A 230 17.44 12.32 1.50
N ALA A 231 16.71 13.29 2.01
CA ALA A 231 16.69 14.67 1.53
C ALA A 231 16.68 15.61 2.72
#